data_cb78c975ec189595bbfe05b6b5d4cf5d
#
_entry.id   cb78c975ec189595bbfe05b6b5d4cf5d
#
_cell.length_a   1.000
_cell.length_b   1.000
_cell.length_c   1.000
_cell.angle_alpha   90.00
_cell.angle_beta   90.00
_cell.angle_gamma   90.00
#
_symmetry.space_group_name_H-M   'P 1'
#
loop_
_entity.id
_entity.type
_entity.pdbx_description
1 polymer ?
#
loop_
_entity_poly.entity_id
_entity_poly.type
_entity_poly.pdbx_seq_one_letter_code
_entity_poly.pdbx_strand_id
1 'polypeptide(L)'
;MEYRFYKGTENDIQPVSREKLIIAIKKCHQTLWGGGRLSPPTAFGELCKLIFVKISDEKKARKKGEPYDFQIKTHEPAVSLAKRINNLYDEQKNKDPEVFTESIKVDARVLKTVVSHLESINLNKTDLDVKGVAFEKFMDGFFKGDFGQYFTPRPIIEFAVQMMQPKHDENVCDTSCGSGGFLLHALDYIRKEADEYYERGTTDHYKHWHDFAEKHLFGIEINDEIARVAKMNMIVHDDGHTNVISFDALDDIDKMTEHNKSFKEGAFSLILTNPPFGAQVSKTEKPYLENYTLGTTDKIDRRTGKRIARNNQKTEVLFIERIQTFLKEDGRAAIVLPDGVLTNSSLQYVRDFILDNFQLLAVVSLPQTAFAHFGAGVKASIIFVRKRREKEIASEDEAIFMAAPELIGFDATGREVENQLPEVVRQYRAFKKDPTPFFV
;
A
#
# COMPACT_ATOMS: atom_id res chain seq x y z
N MET A 1 -24.35 -35.71 5.27
CA MET A 1 -23.58 -34.60 4.68
C MET A 1 -22.13 -34.76 5.10
N GLU A 2 -21.28 -35.21 4.21
CA GLU A 2 -19.88 -35.50 4.48
C GLU A 2 -19.00 -34.40 3.92
N TYR A 3 -17.89 -34.13 4.60
CA TYR A 3 -16.86 -33.26 4.11
C TYR A 3 -16.09 -33.89 2.94
N ARG A 4 -15.46 -33.10 2.09
CA ARG A 4 -14.67 -33.58 0.94
C ARG A 4 -13.17 -33.44 1.15
N PHE A 5 -12.74 -32.37 1.84
CA PHE A 5 -11.34 -32.03 2.03
C PHE A 5 -10.95 -32.20 3.49
N TYR A 6 -9.88 -32.98 3.72
CA TYR A 6 -9.37 -33.37 5.05
C TYR A 6 -7.87 -33.17 5.11
N LYS A 7 -7.38 -32.55 6.19
CA LYS A 7 -5.97 -32.24 6.37
C LYS A 7 -5.07 -33.49 6.34
N GLY A 8 -4.02 -33.45 5.51
CA GLY A 8 -2.99 -34.51 5.45
C GLY A 8 -3.45 -35.82 4.86
N THR A 9 -4.56 -35.86 4.12
CA THR A 9 -5.08 -37.03 3.40
C THR A 9 -4.85 -36.88 1.89
N GLU A 10 -5.24 -37.90 1.10
CA GLU A 10 -5.23 -37.80 -0.38
C GLU A 10 -6.17 -36.71 -0.90
N ASN A 11 -7.20 -36.39 -0.12
CA ASN A 11 -8.17 -35.31 -0.43
C ASN A 11 -7.85 -34.02 0.35
N ASP A 12 -6.59 -33.68 0.56
CA ASP A 12 -6.21 -32.41 1.15
C ASP A 12 -6.29 -31.26 0.13
N ILE A 13 -6.52 -30.05 0.63
CA ILE A 13 -6.44 -28.84 -0.20
C ILE A 13 -5.00 -28.63 -0.69
N GLN A 14 -4.83 -28.15 -1.93
CA GLN A 14 -3.52 -28.07 -2.58
C GLN A 14 -3.11 -26.64 -2.89
N PRO A 15 -1.83 -26.28 -2.76
CA PRO A 15 -1.32 -25.03 -3.30
C PRO A 15 -1.48 -25.03 -4.84
N VAL A 16 -1.64 -23.84 -5.42
CA VAL A 16 -1.90 -23.69 -6.84
C VAL A 16 -0.91 -22.75 -7.52
N SER A 17 -0.78 -22.90 -8.84
CA SER A 17 0.00 -21.95 -9.65
C SER A 17 -0.68 -20.56 -9.70
N ARG A 18 0.09 -19.55 -10.06
CA ARG A 18 -0.35 -18.16 -10.26
C ARG A 18 -1.57 -18.08 -11.20
N GLU A 19 -1.51 -18.74 -12.36
CA GLU A 19 -2.57 -18.70 -13.36
C GLU A 19 -3.88 -19.29 -12.82
N LYS A 20 -3.79 -20.41 -12.12
CA LYS A 20 -4.95 -21.04 -11.49
C LYS A 20 -5.57 -20.16 -10.41
N LEU A 21 -4.76 -19.50 -9.60
CA LEU A 21 -5.26 -18.58 -8.57
C LEU A 21 -5.95 -17.36 -9.20
N ILE A 22 -5.35 -16.74 -10.21
CA ILE A 22 -5.97 -15.62 -10.95
C ILE A 22 -7.31 -16.02 -11.54
N ILE A 23 -7.40 -17.20 -12.16
CA ILE A 23 -8.65 -17.71 -12.74
C ILE A 23 -9.71 -17.93 -11.65
N ALA A 24 -9.33 -18.51 -10.51
CA ALA A 24 -10.25 -18.75 -9.39
C ALA A 24 -10.79 -17.43 -8.83
N ILE A 25 -9.93 -16.45 -8.57
CA ILE A 25 -10.32 -15.13 -8.06
C ILE A 25 -11.23 -14.40 -9.05
N LYS A 26 -10.90 -14.42 -10.35
CA LYS A 26 -11.76 -13.82 -11.40
C LYS A 26 -13.14 -14.47 -11.46
N LYS A 27 -13.23 -15.81 -11.37
CA LYS A 27 -14.51 -16.53 -11.32
C LYS A 27 -15.33 -16.15 -10.09
N CYS A 28 -14.69 -16.04 -8.92
CA CYS A 28 -15.37 -15.60 -7.70
C CYS A 28 -15.96 -14.20 -7.87
N HIS A 29 -15.16 -13.26 -8.38
CA HIS A 29 -15.62 -11.89 -8.62
C HIS A 29 -16.77 -11.83 -9.63
N GLN A 30 -16.66 -12.51 -10.77
CA GLN A 30 -17.73 -12.58 -11.78
C GLN A 30 -19.00 -13.17 -11.20
N THR A 31 -18.90 -14.17 -10.33
CA THR A 31 -20.03 -14.77 -9.64
C THR A 31 -20.71 -13.78 -8.69
N LEU A 32 -19.95 -13.00 -7.95
CA LEU A 32 -20.45 -11.97 -7.03
C LEU A 32 -21.08 -10.81 -7.79
N TRP A 33 -20.43 -10.32 -8.82
CA TRP A 33 -20.90 -9.20 -9.64
C TRP A 33 -22.10 -9.60 -10.49
N GLY A 34 -21.95 -10.58 -11.38
CA GLY A 34 -23.00 -10.97 -12.33
C GLY A 34 -24.14 -11.74 -11.67
N GLY A 35 -23.82 -12.69 -10.78
CA GLY A 35 -24.79 -13.55 -10.09
C GLY A 35 -25.39 -12.92 -8.84
N GLY A 36 -24.61 -12.12 -8.11
CA GLY A 36 -25.00 -11.45 -6.87
C GLY A 36 -25.61 -10.07 -7.06
N ARG A 37 -25.58 -9.51 -8.26
CA ARG A 37 -26.03 -8.13 -8.57
C ARG A 37 -25.35 -7.06 -7.69
N LEU A 38 -24.16 -7.33 -7.21
CA LEU A 38 -23.38 -6.39 -6.42
C LEU A 38 -22.64 -5.43 -7.36
N SER A 39 -22.44 -4.18 -6.93
CA SER A 39 -21.52 -3.30 -7.65
C SER A 39 -20.11 -3.90 -7.64
N PRO A 40 -19.25 -3.61 -8.63
CA PRO A 40 -17.87 -4.13 -8.60
C PRO A 40 -17.15 -3.89 -7.29
N PRO A 41 -17.16 -2.71 -6.66
CA PRO A 41 -16.52 -2.47 -5.35
C PRO A 41 -17.10 -3.35 -4.24
N THR A 42 -18.41 -3.46 -4.18
CA THR A 42 -19.08 -4.31 -3.17
C THR A 42 -18.72 -5.78 -3.38
N ALA A 43 -18.73 -6.26 -4.64
CA ALA A 43 -18.32 -7.63 -4.97
C ALA A 43 -16.90 -7.93 -4.55
N PHE A 44 -15.99 -6.96 -4.70
CA PHE A 44 -14.62 -7.07 -4.21
C PHE A 44 -14.57 -7.17 -2.68
N GLY A 45 -15.25 -6.27 -1.97
CA GLY A 45 -15.30 -6.31 -0.50
C GLY A 45 -15.85 -7.65 0.03
N GLU A 46 -16.89 -8.19 -0.60
CA GLU A 46 -17.44 -9.50 -0.23
C GLU A 46 -16.46 -10.65 -0.53
N LEU A 47 -15.77 -10.60 -1.66
CA LEU A 47 -14.71 -11.58 -1.97
C LEU A 47 -13.59 -11.54 -0.93
N CYS A 48 -13.16 -10.36 -0.52
CA CYS A 48 -12.15 -10.20 0.52
C CYS A 48 -12.57 -10.85 1.84
N LYS A 49 -13.83 -10.68 2.28
CA LYS A 49 -14.36 -11.35 3.48
C LYS A 49 -14.28 -12.87 3.35
N LEU A 50 -14.65 -13.43 2.19
CA LEU A 50 -14.62 -14.87 1.95
C LEU A 50 -13.20 -15.45 1.90
N ILE A 51 -12.26 -14.73 1.29
CA ILE A 51 -10.84 -15.11 1.29
C ILE A 51 -10.27 -15.09 2.70
N PHE A 52 -10.61 -14.09 3.50
CA PHE A 52 -10.21 -14.02 4.89
C PHE A 52 -10.72 -15.19 5.71
N VAL A 53 -12.01 -15.53 5.60
CA VAL A 53 -12.59 -16.71 6.26
C VAL A 53 -11.82 -17.96 5.86
N LYS A 54 -11.51 -18.11 4.58
CA LYS A 54 -10.78 -19.26 4.08
C LYS A 54 -9.36 -19.35 4.65
N ILE A 55 -8.61 -18.24 4.60
CA ILE A 55 -7.24 -18.20 5.18
C ILE A 55 -7.27 -18.49 6.67
N SER A 56 -8.23 -17.91 7.39
CA SER A 56 -8.38 -18.13 8.83
C SER A 56 -8.74 -19.58 9.14
N ASP A 57 -9.60 -20.21 8.34
CA ASP A 57 -9.95 -21.62 8.48
C ASP A 57 -8.75 -22.54 8.21
N GLU A 58 -7.95 -22.25 7.18
CA GLU A 58 -6.72 -23.01 6.88
C GLU A 58 -5.66 -22.93 7.99
N LYS A 59 -5.59 -21.78 8.70
CA LYS A 59 -4.66 -21.55 9.82
C LYS A 59 -5.06 -22.24 11.12
N LYS A 60 -6.32 -22.68 11.25
CA LYS A 60 -6.75 -23.42 12.45
C LYS A 60 -5.91 -24.67 12.66
N ALA A 61 -5.45 -24.92 13.89
CA ALA A 61 -4.76 -26.13 14.24
C ALA A 61 -5.68 -27.34 14.01
N ARG A 62 -5.25 -28.27 13.17
CA ARG A 62 -5.98 -29.51 12.85
C ARG A 62 -5.06 -30.71 12.84
N LYS A 63 -5.55 -31.83 13.33
CA LYS A 63 -4.89 -33.15 13.20
C LYS A 63 -5.09 -33.71 11.80
N LYS A 64 -4.23 -34.65 11.41
CA LYS A 64 -4.42 -35.41 10.15
C LYS A 64 -5.79 -36.09 10.15
N GLY A 65 -6.54 -35.93 9.06
CA GLY A 65 -7.88 -36.48 8.90
C GLY A 65 -9.01 -35.58 9.43
N GLU A 66 -8.74 -34.42 10.03
CA GLU A 66 -9.77 -33.47 10.39
C GLU A 66 -10.17 -32.62 9.17
N PRO A 67 -11.48 -32.34 8.98
CA PRO A 67 -11.95 -31.60 7.82
C PRO A 67 -11.69 -30.09 7.94
N TYR A 68 -11.57 -29.44 6.80
CA TYR A 68 -11.68 -27.97 6.75
C TYR A 68 -13.15 -27.54 6.82
N ASP A 69 -13.40 -26.37 7.38
CA ASP A 69 -14.77 -25.86 7.47
C ASP A 69 -15.16 -25.03 6.24
N PHE A 70 -14.21 -24.41 5.55
CA PHE A 70 -14.46 -23.65 4.32
C PHE A 70 -14.52 -24.59 3.09
N GLN A 71 -15.59 -25.34 2.97
CA GLN A 71 -15.87 -26.23 1.84
C GLN A 71 -17.36 -26.56 1.75
N ILE A 72 -17.82 -27.18 0.67
CA ILE A 72 -19.18 -27.67 0.49
C ILE A 72 -19.25 -29.14 0.90
N LYS A 73 -20.11 -29.49 1.85
CA LYS A 73 -20.39 -30.90 2.17
C LYS A 73 -21.28 -31.56 1.10
N THR A 74 -21.22 -32.89 0.98
CA THR A 74 -22.10 -33.64 0.07
C THR A 74 -23.56 -33.34 0.35
N HIS A 75 -24.30 -32.97 -0.70
CA HIS A 75 -25.74 -32.63 -0.63
C HIS A 75 -26.09 -31.48 0.34
N GLU A 76 -25.14 -30.60 0.67
CA GLU A 76 -25.38 -29.46 1.56
C GLU A 76 -26.25 -28.39 0.87
N PRO A 77 -27.41 -28.01 1.47
CA PRO A 77 -28.20 -26.89 0.99
C PRO A 77 -27.41 -25.56 1.08
N ALA A 78 -27.64 -24.67 0.11
CA ALA A 78 -26.94 -23.38 0.07
C ALA A 78 -27.14 -22.55 1.36
N VAL A 79 -28.34 -22.59 1.95
CA VAL A 79 -28.65 -21.87 3.19
C VAL A 79 -27.83 -22.40 4.37
N SER A 80 -27.66 -23.73 4.47
CA SER A 80 -26.89 -24.37 5.54
C SER A 80 -25.39 -24.02 5.42
N LEU A 81 -24.85 -24.04 4.19
CA LEU A 81 -23.51 -23.60 3.91
C LEU A 81 -23.31 -22.11 4.29
N ALA A 82 -24.22 -21.24 3.84
CA ALA A 82 -24.15 -19.82 4.13
C ALA A 82 -24.13 -19.54 5.63
N LYS A 83 -24.99 -20.20 6.40
CA LYS A 83 -24.99 -20.09 7.86
C LYS A 83 -23.63 -20.47 8.47
N ARG A 84 -23.01 -21.57 8.00
CA ARG A 84 -21.71 -22.04 8.50
C ARG A 84 -20.58 -21.06 8.14
N ILE A 85 -20.54 -20.57 6.92
CA ILE A 85 -19.52 -19.59 6.48
C ILE A 85 -19.68 -18.25 7.22
N ASN A 86 -20.93 -17.79 7.44
CA ASN A 86 -21.17 -16.59 8.24
C ASN A 86 -20.72 -16.76 9.69
N ASN A 87 -20.95 -17.92 10.32
CA ASN A 87 -20.47 -18.20 11.67
C ASN A 87 -18.94 -18.15 11.74
N LEU A 88 -18.24 -18.74 10.75
CA LEU A 88 -16.79 -18.66 10.66
C LEU A 88 -16.27 -17.22 10.51
N TYR A 89 -16.99 -16.43 9.73
CA TYR A 89 -16.68 -15.00 9.57
C TYR A 89 -16.89 -14.22 10.87
N ASP A 90 -18.01 -14.43 11.55
CA ASP A 90 -18.33 -13.73 12.80
C ASP A 90 -17.33 -14.09 13.93
N GLU A 91 -16.85 -15.32 13.98
CA GLU A 91 -15.77 -15.72 14.89
C GLU A 91 -14.50 -14.88 14.67
N GLN A 92 -14.14 -14.61 13.43
CA GLN A 92 -12.95 -13.84 13.09
C GLN A 92 -13.18 -12.33 13.24
N LYS A 93 -14.38 -11.84 12.83
CA LYS A 93 -14.79 -10.46 13.02
C LYS A 93 -14.68 -10.01 14.48
N ASN A 94 -15.03 -10.89 15.42
CA ASN A 94 -14.93 -10.60 16.85
C ASN A 94 -13.47 -10.47 17.35
N LYS A 95 -12.51 -11.07 16.63
CA LYS A 95 -11.07 -10.92 16.94
C LYS A 95 -10.46 -9.66 16.36
N ASP A 96 -10.98 -9.21 15.20
CA ASP A 96 -10.50 -8.08 14.44
C ASP A 96 -11.65 -7.14 14.03
N PRO A 97 -12.30 -6.47 14.98
CA PRO A 97 -13.50 -5.68 14.71
C PRO A 97 -13.22 -4.43 13.86
N GLU A 98 -11.97 -3.97 13.80
CA GLU A 98 -11.58 -2.81 12.99
C GLU A 98 -11.50 -3.11 11.48
N VAL A 99 -11.20 -4.36 11.13
CA VAL A 99 -11.09 -4.78 9.71
C VAL A 99 -12.45 -5.18 9.15
N PHE A 100 -13.27 -5.84 9.97
CA PHE A 100 -14.51 -6.46 9.55
C PHE A 100 -15.70 -5.88 10.33
N THR A 101 -16.25 -4.77 9.83
CA THR A 101 -17.38 -4.09 10.49
C THR A 101 -18.74 -4.65 10.09
N GLU A 102 -18.89 -5.13 8.85
CA GLU A 102 -20.16 -5.56 8.29
C GLU A 102 -20.22 -7.07 8.08
N SER A 103 -21.41 -7.65 8.17
CA SER A 103 -21.67 -9.06 7.83
C SER A 103 -21.46 -9.35 6.34
N ILE A 104 -21.32 -10.62 5.96
CA ILE A 104 -21.31 -11.03 4.56
C ILE A 104 -22.68 -10.78 3.96
N LYS A 105 -22.73 -9.99 2.87
CA LYS A 105 -23.98 -9.59 2.17
C LYS A 105 -24.12 -10.32 0.83
N VAL A 106 -23.96 -11.64 0.83
CA VAL A 106 -24.02 -12.49 -0.38
C VAL A 106 -25.18 -13.48 -0.29
N ASP A 107 -25.96 -13.58 -1.37
CA ASP A 107 -27.00 -14.61 -1.46
C ASP A 107 -26.42 -16.02 -1.28
N ALA A 108 -27.15 -16.89 -0.59
CA ALA A 108 -26.68 -18.23 -0.23
C ALA A 108 -26.26 -19.09 -1.43
N ARG A 109 -26.93 -18.95 -2.59
CA ARG A 109 -26.59 -19.71 -3.81
C ARG A 109 -25.32 -19.16 -4.45
N VAL A 110 -25.20 -17.85 -4.50
CA VAL A 110 -24.00 -17.15 -4.99
C VAL A 110 -22.80 -17.50 -4.12
N LEU A 111 -22.95 -17.44 -2.79
CA LEU A 111 -21.92 -17.83 -1.83
C LEU A 111 -21.46 -19.28 -2.05
N LYS A 112 -22.41 -20.22 -2.27
CA LYS A 112 -22.08 -21.63 -2.54
C LYS A 112 -21.22 -21.77 -3.80
N THR A 113 -21.51 -21.00 -4.85
CA THR A 113 -20.70 -21.00 -6.07
C THR A 113 -19.32 -20.42 -5.84
N VAL A 114 -19.18 -19.32 -5.08
CA VAL A 114 -17.87 -18.77 -4.73
C VAL A 114 -17.04 -19.75 -3.92
N VAL A 115 -17.63 -20.40 -2.90
CA VAL A 115 -16.95 -21.43 -2.12
C VAL A 115 -16.45 -22.56 -3.01
N SER A 116 -17.25 -23.01 -4.00
CA SER A 116 -16.82 -24.08 -4.92
C SER A 116 -15.60 -23.73 -5.77
N HIS A 117 -15.34 -22.45 -6.02
CA HIS A 117 -14.13 -22.01 -6.74
C HIS A 117 -12.87 -21.99 -5.87
N LEU A 118 -13.01 -21.90 -4.55
CA LEU A 118 -11.91 -21.73 -3.60
C LEU A 118 -11.66 -22.96 -2.72
N GLU A 119 -12.64 -23.82 -2.49
CA GLU A 119 -12.61 -24.88 -1.47
C GLU A 119 -11.42 -25.84 -1.58
N SER A 120 -10.96 -26.15 -2.80
CA SER A 120 -9.83 -27.07 -3.06
C SER A 120 -8.44 -26.41 -3.00
N ILE A 121 -8.38 -25.10 -2.93
CA ILE A 121 -7.14 -24.32 -2.98
C ILE A 121 -6.60 -24.17 -1.55
N ASN A 122 -5.29 -24.37 -1.36
CA ASN A 122 -4.59 -24.03 -0.13
C ASN A 122 -3.93 -22.65 -0.28
N LEU A 123 -4.59 -21.60 0.20
CA LEU A 123 -4.06 -20.24 0.11
C LEU A 123 -2.85 -20.03 1.01
N ASN A 124 -2.82 -20.64 2.20
CA ASN A 124 -1.69 -20.49 3.12
C ASN A 124 -0.39 -21.09 2.59
N LYS A 125 -0.47 -22.25 1.94
CA LYS A 125 0.70 -22.93 1.35
C LYS A 125 0.99 -22.47 -0.07
N THR A 126 0.11 -21.72 -0.72
CA THR A 126 0.39 -21.08 -2.00
C THR A 126 1.46 -20.01 -1.75
N ASP A 127 2.47 -19.99 -2.60
CA ASP A 127 3.59 -19.05 -2.53
C ASP A 127 3.11 -17.60 -2.39
N LEU A 128 3.79 -16.81 -1.56
CA LEU A 128 3.41 -15.42 -1.26
C LEU A 128 3.48 -14.53 -2.49
N ASP A 129 4.51 -14.72 -3.34
CA ASP A 129 4.63 -13.98 -4.59
C ASP A 129 3.46 -14.32 -5.53
N VAL A 130 3.06 -15.60 -5.56
CA VAL A 130 1.90 -16.06 -6.34
C VAL A 130 0.63 -15.39 -5.86
N LYS A 131 0.40 -15.33 -4.55
CA LYS A 131 -0.75 -14.64 -3.95
C LYS A 131 -0.72 -13.14 -4.27
N GLY A 132 0.38 -12.48 -4.01
CA GLY A 132 0.55 -11.05 -4.22
C GLY A 132 0.25 -10.64 -5.65
N VAL A 133 0.90 -11.27 -6.62
CA VAL A 133 0.67 -10.98 -8.04
C VAL A 133 -0.75 -11.30 -8.49
N ALA A 134 -1.36 -12.38 -7.97
CA ALA A 134 -2.74 -12.73 -8.33
C ALA A 134 -3.74 -11.68 -7.82
N PHE A 135 -3.57 -11.20 -6.60
CA PHE A 135 -4.39 -10.15 -6.02
C PHE A 135 -4.15 -8.79 -6.70
N GLU A 136 -2.90 -8.42 -6.94
CA GLU A 136 -2.55 -7.19 -7.64
C GLU A 136 -3.15 -7.14 -9.05
N LYS A 137 -2.97 -8.19 -9.86
CA LYS A 137 -3.59 -8.27 -11.20
C LYS A 137 -5.12 -8.24 -11.17
N PHE A 138 -5.70 -8.77 -10.12
CA PHE A 138 -7.13 -8.69 -9.91
C PHE A 138 -7.53 -7.24 -9.58
N MET A 139 -6.80 -6.58 -8.69
CA MET A 139 -7.05 -5.19 -8.30
C MET A 139 -6.83 -4.20 -9.44
N ASP A 140 -5.77 -4.36 -10.25
CA ASP A 140 -5.51 -3.55 -11.43
C ASP A 140 -6.68 -3.52 -12.41
N GLY A 141 -7.32 -4.68 -12.61
CA GLY A 141 -8.50 -4.80 -13.47
C GLY A 141 -9.76 -4.17 -12.88
N PHE A 142 -9.76 -3.96 -11.57
CA PHE A 142 -10.93 -3.59 -10.80
C PHE A 142 -11.02 -2.09 -10.52
N PHE A 143 -9.90 -1.48 -10.13
CA PHE A 143 -9.85 -0.06 -9.75
C PHE A 143 -9.66 0.90 -10.93
N LYS A 144 -9.46 0.37 -12.15
CA LYS A 144 -9.44 1.19 -13.37
C LYS A 144 -10.81 1.79 -13.63
N GLY A 145 -11.02 3.00 -13.15
CA GLY A 145 -12.14 3.85 -13.50
C GLY A 145 -13.21 4.11 -12.46
N ASP A 146 -13.45 3.22 -11.50
CA ASP A 146 -14.61 3.37 -10.60
C ASP A 146 -14.33 4.21 -9.34
N PHE A 147 -13.07 4.29 -8.88
CA PHE A 147 -12.71 5.05 -7.67
C PHE A 147 -12.00 6.38 -7.93
N GLY A 148 -11.67 6.72 -9.20
CA GLY A 148 -10.94 7.96 -9.53
C GLY A 148 -9.56 8.06 -8.87
N GLN A 149 -9.04 6.98 -8.30
CA GLN A 149 -7.73 6.92 -7.66
C GLN A 149 -6.73 6.23 -8.58
N TYR A 150 -5.54 6.81 -8.63
CA TYR A 150 -4.44 6.32 -9.46
C TYR A 150 -3.52 5.46 -8.60
N PHE A 151 -3.44 4.16 -8.90
CA PHE A 151 -2.46 3.28 -8.27
C PHE A 151 -1.07 3.55 -8.81
N THR A 152 -0.08 3.47 -7.94
CA THR A 152 1.32 3.55 -8.36
C THR A 152 1.71 2.25 -9.04
N PRO A 153 2.21 2.30 -10.28
CA PRO A 153 2.65 1.11 -11.00
C PRO A 153 3.74 0.33 -10.25
N ARG A 154 3.64 -0.99 -10.25
CA ARG A 154 4.56 -1.88 -9.54
C ARG A 154 6.05 -1.59 -9.81
N PRO A 155 6.52 -1.41 -11.06
CA PRO A 155 7.93 -1.10 -11.29
C PRO A 155 8.40 0.18 -10.60
N ILE A 156 7.51 1.18 -10.45
CA ILE A 156 7.81 2.43 -9.75
C ILE A 156 7.92 2.20 -8.25
N ILE A 157 7.01 1.40 -7.68
CA ILE A 157 7.04 1.03 -6.25
C ILE A 157 8.33 0.26 -5.93
N GLU A 158 8.62 -0.80 -6.70
CA GLU A 158 9.84 -1.61 -6.54
C GLU A 158 11.10 -0.75 -6.65
N PHE A 159 11.13 0.16 -7.60
CA PHE A 159 12.22 1.11 -7.78
C PHE A 159 12.43 1.99 -6.54
N ALA A 160 11.37 2.63 -6.05
CA ALA A 160 11.46 3.50 -4.87
C ALA A 160 11.93 2.73 -3.63
N VAL A 161 11.43 1.51 -3.40
CA VAL A 161 11.87 0.64 -2.31
C VAL A 161 13.35 0.29 -2.45
N GLN A 162 13.81 -0.10 -3.65
CA GLN A 162 15.21 -0.44 -3.92
C GLN A 162 16.16 0.76 -3.78
N MET A 163 15.71 1.97 -4.12
CA MET A 163 16.46 3.20 -3.92
C MET A 163 16.63 3.51 -2.42
N MET A 164 15.57 3.33 -1.65
CA MET A 164 15.54 3.70 -0.23
C MET A 164 16.06 2.61 0.70
N GLN A 165 15.98 1.34 0.31
CA GLN A 165 16.51 0.20 1.06
C GLN A 165 16.03 0.20 2.53
N PRO A 166 14.73 -0.09 2.80
CA PRO A 166 14.22 -0.18 4.16
C PRO A 166 15.00 -1.21 4.97
N LYS A 167 15.10 -1.02 6.28
CA LYS A 167 15.69 -1.97 7.21
C LYS A 167 14.60 -2.57 8.09
N HIS A 168 14.82 -3.78 8.56
CA HIS A 168 13.85 -4.54 9.36
C HIS A 168 13.46 -3.87 10.69
N ASP A 169 14.27 -2.94 11.20
CA ASP A 169 14.04 -2.20 12.44
C ASP A 169 13.57 -0.73 12.21
N GLU A 170 13.34 -0.34 10.96
CA GLU A 170 12.87 1.01 10.60
C GLU A 170 11.34 1.07 10.55
N ASN A 171 10.74 2.06 11.20
CA ASN A 171 9.33 2.38 10.99
C ASN A 171 9.14 2.98 9.60
N VAL A 172 8.42 2.26 8.75
CA VAL A 172 8.09 2.64 7.37
C VAL A 172 6.63 3.05 7.29
N CYS A 173 6.36 4.20 6.71
CA CYS A 173 5.00 4.70 6.54
C CYS A 173 4.69 5.05 5.09
N ASP A 174 3.47 4.74 4.65
CA ASP A 174 2.85 5.32 3.46
C ASP A 174 1.69 6.22 3.90
N THR A 175 1.81 7.52 3.64
CA THR A 175 0.84 8.54 4.08
C THR A 175 -0.42 8.60 3.22
N SER A 176 -0.47 7.86 2.12
CA SER A 176 -1.60 7.75 1.19
C SER A 176 -1.57 6.35 0.55
N CYS A 177 -1.73 5.33 1.39
CA CYS A 177 -1.28 3.98 1.05
C CYS A 177 -2.14 3.28 -0.03
N GLY A 178 -3.31 3.81 -0.35
CA GLY A 178 -4.18 3.17 -1.31
C GLY A 178 -4.43 1.71 -0.92
N SER A 179 -4.15 0.79 -1.81
CA SER A 179 -4.25 -0.65 -1.56
C SER A 179 -3.05 -1.27 -0.82
N GLY A 180 -2.10 -0.47 -0.35
CA GLY A 180 -0.93 -0.93 0.40
C GLY A 180 0.28 -1.32 -0.46
N GLY A 181 0.35 -0.85 -1.70
CA GLY A 181 1.42 -1.24 -2.64
C GLY A 181 2.83 -1.01 -2.12
N PHE A 182 3.16 0.19 -1.62
CA PHE A 182 4.48 0.47 -1.04
C PHE A 182 4.76 -0.37 0.20
N LEU A 183 3.75 -0.60 1.05
CA LEU A 183 3.91 -1.39 2.27
C LEU A 183 4.26 -2.84 1.95
N LEU A 184 3.55 -3.44 1.00
CA LEU A 184 3.78 -4.83 0.58
C LEU A 184 5.15 -5.01 -0.08
N HIS A 185 5.59 -4.05 -0.91
CA HIS A 185 6.90 -4.14 -1.54
C HIS A 185 8.05 -3.87 -0.55
N ALA A 186 7.84 -3.04 0.47
CA ALA A 186 8.78 -2.89 1.58
C ALA A 186 8.89 -4.20 2.37
N LEU A 187 7.76 -4.87 2.65
CA LEU A 187 7.73 -6.18 3.29
C LEU A 187 8.46 -7.24 2.44
N ASP A 188 8.19 -7.29 1.14
CA ASP A 188 8.86 -8.21 0.23
C ASP A 188 10.37 -8.00 0.17
N TYR A 189 10.80 -6.73 0.26
CA TYR A 189 12.22 -6.38 0.35
C TYR A 189 12.87 -6.98 1.61
N ILE A 190 12.23 -6.84 2.77
CA ILE A 190 12.72 -7.40 4.05
C ILE A 190 12.65 -8.94 4.07
N ARG A 191 11.66 -9.54 3.41
CA ARG A 191 11.60 -11.01 3.24
C ARG A 191 12.79 -11.53 2.44
N LYS A 192 13.14 -10.87 1.35
CA LYS A 192 14.32 -11.22 0.55
C LYS A 192 15.61 -11.03 1.35
N GLU A 193 15.68 -10.00 2.17
CA GLU A 193 16.81 -9.81 3.11
C GLU A 193 16.87 -10.97 4.13
N ALA A 194 15.73 -11.41 4.68
CA ALA A 194 15.67 -12.54 5.58
C ALA A 194 16.16 -13.84 4.93
N ASP A 195 15.86 -14.05 3.64
CA ASP A 195 16.36 -15.21 2.87
C ASP A 195 17.89 -15.22 2.72
N GLU A 196 18.54 -14.05 2.80
CA GLU A 196 20.01 -13.95 2.76
C GLU A 196 20.67 -14.25 4.10
N TYR A 197 19.98 -14.00 5.22
CA TYR A 197 20.54 -14.17 6.56
C TYR A 197 20.13 -15.48 7.25
N TYR A 198 19.00 -16.05 6.88
CA TYR A 198 18.41 -17.20 7.58
C TYR A 198 17.92 -18.27 6.60
N GLU A 199 17.97 -19.52 7.03
CA GLU A 199 17.35 -20.62 6.29
C GLU A 199 15.81 -20.49 6.30
N ARG A 200 15.19 -20.57 5.12
CA ARG A 200 13.74 -20.49 4.95
C ARG A 200 13.02 -21.53 5.81
N GLY A 201 11.97 -21.10 6.49
CA GLY A 201 11.14 -21.96 7.35
C GLY A 201 11.64 -22.09 8.77
N THR A 202 12.79 -21.50 9.14
CA THR A 202 13.23 -21.39 10.52
C THR A 202 12.45 -20.30 11.28
N THR A 203 12.44 -20.41 12.60
CA THR A 203 11.80 -19.42 13.48
C THR A 203 12.42 -18.03 13.32
N ASP A 204 13.75 -17.96 13.18
CA ASP A 204 14.45 -16.68 13.04
C ASP A 204 14.15 -16.02 11.70
N HIS A 205 14.11 -16.80 10.61
CA HIS A 205 13.67 -16.30 9.30
C HIS A 205 12.27 -15.71 9.37
N TYR A 206 11.30 -16.46 9.93
CA TYR A 206 9.92 -16.01 10.07
C TYR A 206 9.84 -14.74 10.93
N LYS A 207 10.50 -14.74 12.08
CA LYS A 207 10.45 -13.64 13.04
C LYS A 207 11.04 -12.34 12.48
N HIS A 208 12.10 -12.41 11.67
CA HIS A 208 12.76 -11.24 11.10
C HIS A 208 11.80 -10.38 10.27
N TRP A 209 11.11 -10.96 9.30
CA TRP A 209 10.20 -10.20 8.45
C TRP A 209 8.81 -10.01 9.08
N HIS A 210 8.34 -10.95 9.90
CA HIS A 210 7.03 -10.85 10.54
C HIS A 210 7.00 -9.74 11.60
N ASP A 211 8.05 -9.59 12.39
CA ASP A 211 8.17 -8.48 13.34
C ASP A 211 8.18 -7.12 12.62
N PHE A 212 8.85 -7.04 11.45
CA PHE A 212 8.80 -5.85 10.61
C PHE A 212 7.37 -5.56 10.12
N ALA A 213 6.70 -6.57 9.59
CA ALA A 213 5.33 -6.43 9.10
C ALA A 213 4.37 -5.95 10.19
N GLU A 214 4.44 -6.56 11.38
CA GLU A 214 3.51 -6.29 12.48
C GLU A 214 3.80 -4.98 13.23
N LYS A 215 5.08 -4.62 13.36
CA LYS A 215 5.49 -3.53 14.26
C LYS A 215 6.00 -2.28 13.54
N HIS A 216 6.44 -2.41 12.28
CA HIS A 216 7.20 -1.37 11.59
C HIS A 216 6.59 -0.90 10.27
N LEU A 217 5.49 -1.50 9.78
CA LEU A 217 4.76 -1.04 8.60
C LEU A 217 3.51 -0.26 9.00
N PHE A 218 3.36 0.95 8.47
CA PHE A 218 2.27 1.87 8.78
C PHE A 218 1.67 2.45 7.51
N GLY A 219 0.35 2.59 7.47
CA GLY A 219 -0.35 3.16 6.33
C GLY A 219 -1.52 4.05 6.74
N ILE A 220 -1.76 5.10 5.96
CA ILE A 220 -2.91 5.97 6.10
C ILE A 220 -3.64 6.02 4.77
N GLU A 221 -4.95 5.82 4.80
CA GLU A 221 -5.82 5.94 3.63
C GLU A 221 -7.10 6.66 4.04
N ILE A 222 -7.48 7.71 3.31
CA ILE A 222 -8.66 8.52 3.64
C ILE A 222 -9.97 7.80 3.34
N ASN A 223 -9.98 6.90 2.36
CA ASN A 223 -11.16 6.16 1.95
C ASN A 223 -11.27 4.86 2.75
N ASP A 224 -12.34 4.72 3.52
CA ASP A 224 -12.60 3.54 4.37
C ASP A 224 -12.63 2.21 3.59
N GLU A 225 -13.18 2.21 2.37
CA GLU A 225 -13.27 1.00 1.56
C GLU A 225 -11.88 0.59 1.06
N ILE A 226 -11.07 1.55 0.65
CA ILE A 226 -9.71 1.29 0.17
C ILE A 226 -8.78 0.93 1.33
N ALA A 227 -8.93 1.59 2.49
CA ALA A 227 -8.19 1.20 3.70
C ALA A 227 -8.47 -0.26 4.10
N ARG A 228 -9.73 -0.71 3.98
CA ARG A 228 -10.08 -2.13 4.16
C ARG A 228 -9.41 -3.03 3.13
N VAL A 229 -9.34 -2.60 1.87
CA VAL A 229 -8.60 -3.33 0.83
C VAL A 229 -7.12 -3.44 1.17
N ALA A 230 -6.49 -2.35 1.62
CA ALA A 230 -5.11 -2.38 2.08
C ALA A 230 -4.91 -3.39 3.22
N LYS A 231 -5.74 -3.31 4.27
CA LYS A 231 -5.69 -4.27 5.39
C LYS A 231 -5.84 -5.72 4.93
N MET A 232 -6.78 -5.99 4.01
CA MET A 232 -6.96 -7.32 3.44
C MET A 232 -5.76 -7.80 2.64
N ASN A 233 -5.17 -6.90 1.87
CA ASN A 233 -3.97 -7.18 1.11
C ASN A 233 -2.81 -7.57 2.03
N MET A 234 -2.64 -6.84 3.14
CA MET A 234 -1.67 -7.14 4.18
C MET A 234 -1.93 -8.54 4.79
N ILE A 235 -3.17 -8.86 5.17
CA ILE A 235 -3.56 -10.16 5.73
C ILE A 235 -3.25 -11.33 4.77
N VAL A 236 -3.51 -11.17 3.48
CA VAL A 236 -3.22 -12.19 2.45
C VAL A 236 -1.71 -12.48 2.38
N HIS A 237 -0.90 -11.48 2.68
CA HIS A 237 0.56 -11.58 2.71
C HIS A 237 1.13 -11.97 4.08
N ASP A 238 0.28 -12.46 4.99
CA ASP A 238 0.68 -12.92 6.33
C ASP A 238 1.27 -11.84 7.22
N ASP A 239 0.83 -10.58 7.05
CA ASP A 239 1.37 -9.49 7.83
C ASP A 239 0.38 -8.83 8.81
N GLY A 240 0.94 -7.93 9.63
CA GLY A 240 0.20 -7.15 10.60
C GLY A 240 -0.58 -6.01 9.98
N HIS A 241 -1.85 -6.18 9.71
CA HIS A 241 -2.78 -5.17 9.17
C HIS A 241 -3.18 -4.08 10.16
N THR A 242 -2.73 -4.15 11.41
CA THR A 242 -3.18 -3.31 12.53
C THR A 242 -2.73 -1.86 12.44
N ASN A 243 -1.65 -1.59 11.71
CA ASN A 243 -1.08 -0.25 11.56
C ASN A 243 -1.55 0.49 10.30
N VAL A 244 -2.53 -0.03 9.57
CA VAL A 244 -3.20 0.72 8.51
C VAL A 244 -4.46 1.35 9.10
N ILE A 245 -4.55 2.69 9.05
CA ILE A 245 -5.70 3.43 9.56
C ILE A 245 -6.46 4.11 8.43
N SER A 246 -7.80 4.20 8.61
CA SER A 246 -8.64 5.04 7.75
C SER A 246 -8.71 6.42 8.37
N PHE A 247 -8.02 7.38 7.77
CA PHE A 247 -7.92 8.74 8.29
C PHE A 247 -7.45 9.73 7.22
N ASP A 248 -7.78 11.02 7.38
CA ASP A 248 -7.19 12.09 6.57
C ASP A 248 -5.77 12.39 7.07
N ALA A 249 -4.75 11.97 6.32
CA ALA A 249 -3.34 12.17 6.71
C ALA A 249 -2.95 13.65 6.90
N LEU A 250 -3.73 14.58 6.38
CA LEU A 250 -3.50 16.01 6.53
C LEU A 250 -4.20 16.62 7.76
N ASP A 251 -5.13 15.91 8.41
CA ASP A 251 -5.80 16.40 9.62
C ASP A 251 -4.84 16.38 10.82
N ASP A 252 -5.33 16.78 11.97
CA ASP A 252 -4.59 16.93 13.23
C ASP A 252 -3.94 15.60 13.65
N ILE A 253 -2.65 15.66 14.00
CA ILE A 253 -1.89 14.49 14.46
C ILE A 253 -2.43 13.96 15.79
N ASP A 254 -2.89 14.83 16.68
CA ASP A 254 -3.44 14.40 17.97
C ASP A 254 -4.67 13.51 17.77
N LYS A 255 -5.56 13.88 16.85
CA LYS A 255 -6.71 13.04 16.48
C LYS A 255 -6.28 11.70 15.86
N MET A 256 -5.24 11.72 15.02
CA MET A 256 -4.70 10.51 14.41
C MET A 256 -4.09 9.58 15.47
N THR A 257 -3.41 10.14 16.46
CA THR A 257 -2.83 9.42 17.61
C THR A 257 -3.90 8.72 18.46
N GLU A 258 -5.13 9.22 18.47
CA GLU A 258 -6.27 8.53 19.12
C GLU A 258 -6.59 7.19 18.44
N HIS A 259 -6.44 7.11 17.11
CA HIS A 259 -6.63 5.87 16.35
C HIS A 259 -5.45 4.91 16.52
N ASN A 260 -4.22 5.40 16.44
CA ASN A 260 -3.02 4.60 16.66
C ASN A 260 -1.89 5.49 17.18
N LYS A 261 -1.42 5.21 18.39
CA LYS A 261 -0.39 5.98 19.12
C LYS A 261 0.96 6.10 18.42
N SER A 262 1.19 5.28 17.38
CA SER A 262 2.42 5.31 16.61
C SER A 262 2.47 6.47 15.60
N PHE A 263 1.30 7.02 15.22
CA PHE A 263 1.24 8.17 14.32
C PHE A 263 1.44 9.48 15.09
N LYS A 264 2.68 9.89 15.21
CA LYS A 264 3.10 11.11 15.89
C LYS A 264 4.26 11.78 15.14
N GLU A 265 4.56 13.00 15.50
CA GLU A 265 5.73 13.72 14.97
C GLU A 265 7.03 12.95 15.19
N GLY A 266 7.89 12.91 14.17
CA GLY A 266 9.18 12.26 14.24
C GLY A 266 9.16 10.74 14.44
N ALA A 267 8.05 10.07 14.14
CA ALA A 267 7.90 8.64 14.41
C ALA A 267 8.52 7.73 13.35
N PHE A 268 8.65 8.20 12.11
CA PHE A 268 9.00 7.35 10.98
C PHE A 268 10.44 7.54 10.50
N SER A 269 11.11 6.44 10.23
CA SER A 269 12.46 6.40 9.69
C SER A 269 12.47 6.53 8.17
N LEU A 270 11.41 6.01 7.54
CA LEU A 270 11.25 5.99 6.10
C LEU A 270 9.78 6.24 5.73
N ILE A 271 9.57 7.11 4.74
CA ILE A 271 8.26 7.31 4.12
C ILE A 271 8.38 6.99 2.62
N LEU A 272 7.48 6.14 2.15
CA LEU A 272 7.35 5.76 0.73
C LEU A 272 5.93 6.07 0.33
N THR A 273 5.70 7.05 -0.54
CA THR A 273 4.34 7.49 -0.78
C THR A 273 4.14 8.15 -2.15
N ASN A 274 2.93 8.01 -2.66
CA ASN A 274 2.43 8.72 -3.83
C ASN A 274 1.18 9.50 -3.42
N PRO A 275 1.32 10.75 -2.93
CA PRO A 275 0.19 11.58 -2.53
C PRO A 275 -0.80 11.81 -3.67
N PRO A 276 -2.09 12.06 -3.39
CA PRO A 276 -3.07 12.39 -4.42
C PRO A 276 -2.71 13.70 -5.12
N PHE A 277 -2.78 13.71 -6.47
CA PHE A 277 -2.43 14.86 -7.28
C PHE A 277 -3.65 15.72 -7.62
N GLY A 278 -3.46 17.04 -7.60
CA GLY A 278 -4.39 18.01 -8.16
C GLY A 278 -5.64 18.30 -7.34
N ALA A 279 -5.92 17.52 -6.31
CA ALA A 279 -6.98 17.83 -5.37
C ALA A 279 -6.65 19.12 -4.59
N GLN A 280 -7.67 19.89 -4.27
CA GLN A 280 -7.49 21.14 -3.52
C GLN A 280 -8.10 21.02 -2.13
N VAL A 281 -7.35 21.48 -1.16
CA VAL A 281 -7.82 21.68 0.23
C VAL A 281 -8.26 23.12 0.37
N SER A 282 -9.55 23.34 0.58
CA SER A 282 -10.15 24.64 0.78
C SER A 282 -10.16 25.02 2.27
N LYS A 283 -9.84 26.26 2.59
CA LYS A 283 -9.92 26.79 3.95
C LYS A 283 -11.32 26.66 4.57
N THR A 284 -12.36 26.77 3.76
CA THR A 284 -13.75 26.66 4.20
C THR A 284 -14.18 25.25 4.54
N GLU A 285 -13.55 24.24 3.91
CA GLU A 285 -13.86 22.82 4.09
C GLU A 285 -12.95 22.15 5.12
N LYS A 286 -11.70 22.60 5.17
CA LYS A 286 -10.65 21.98 6.00
C LYS A 286 -9.92 23.03 6.84
N PRO A 287 -10.35 23.26 8.07
CA PRO A 287 -9.76 24.28 8.94
C PRO A 287 -8.28 24.02 9.25
N TYR A 288 -7.79 22.80 9.14
CA TYR A 288 -6.39 22.44 9.37
C TYR A 288 -5.40 23.09 8.39
N LEU A 289 -5.87 23.68 7.28
CA LEU A 289 -5.01 24.37 6.31
C LEU A 289 -4.15 25.46 6.98
N GLU A 290 -4.67 26.12 8.00
CA GLU A 290 -3.95 27.17 8.75
C GLU A 290 -2.77 26.64 9.56
N ASN A 291 -2.74 25.34 9.84
CA ASN A 291 -1.68 24.71 10.62
C ASN A 291 -0.43 24.40 9.79
N TYR A 292 -0.55 24.48 8.46
CA TYR A 292 0.56 24.23 7.53
C TYR A 292 1.25 25.52 7.11
N THR A 293 2.57 25.57 7.21
CA THR A 293 3.39 26.65 6.66
C THR A 293 3.11 26.85 5.16
N LEU A 294 3.10 25.74 4.40
CA LEU A 294 2.75 25.74 2.98
C LEU A 294 1.28 26.04 2.69
N GLY A 295 0.43 25.94 3.70
CA GLY A 295 -0.99 26.33 3.67
C GLY A 295 -1.23 27.82 3.92
N THR A 296 -0.19 28.57 4.30
CA THR A 296 -0.25 30.01 4.61
C THR A 296 0.50 30.86 3.58
N THR A 297 0.30 32.16 3.62
CA THR A 297 1.07 33.16 2.88
C THR A 297 2.11 33.82 3.79
N ASP A 298 3.07 34.56 3.23
CA ASP A 298 4.03 35.35 4.05
C ASP A 298 3.41 36.59 4.67
N LYS A 299 2.16 36.91 4.34
CA LYS A 299 1.43 38.02 4.94
C LYS A 299 0.96 37.67 6.35
N ILE A 300 1.13 38.60 7.27
CA ILE A 300 0.72 38.47 8.66
C ILE A 300 -0.57 39.26 8.86
N ASP A 301 -1.56 38.63 9.46
CA ASP A 301 -2.78 39.28 9.95
C ASP A 301 -2.41 40.19 11.14
N ARG A 302 -2.64 41.51 10.96
CA ARG A 302 -2.26 42.52 11.95
C ARG A 302 -3.00 42.37 13.28
N ARG A 303 -4.17 41.72 13.28
CA ARG A 303 -5.00 41.53 14.49
C ARG A 303 -4.55 40.33 15.29
N THR A 304 -4.19 39.24 14.62
CA THR A 304 -3.89 37.96 15.28
C THR A 304 -2.40 37.67 15.41
N GLY A 305 -1.55 38.40 14.66
CA GLY A 305 -0.11 38.13 14.57
C GLY A 305 0.25 36.82 13.85
N LYS A 306 -0.72 36.12 13.28
CA LYS A 306 -0.52 34.85 12.55
C LYS A 306 -0.39 35.08 11.04
N ARG A 307 0.28 34.16 10.36
CA ARG A 307 0.29 34.13 8.92
C ARG A 307 -1.12 33.96 8.36
N ILE A 308 -1.43 34.59 7.25
CA ILE A 308 -2.74 34.49 6.61
C ILE A 308 -2.82 33.18 5.82
N ALA A 309 -3.82 32.37 6.12
CA ALA A 309 -4.09 31.15 5.38
C ALA A 309 -4.41 31.45 3.91
N ARG A 310 -3.95 30.60 3.02
CA ARG A 310 -4.37 30.59 1.61
C ARG A 310 -5.86 30.21 1.54
N ASN A 311 -6.55 30.63 0.51
CA ASN A 311 -7.94 30.22 0.31
C ASN A 311 -8.04 28.73 0.00
N ASN A 312 -7.06 28.23 -0.74
CA ASN A 312 -6.89 26.82 -1.05
C ASN A 312 -5.42 26.47 -1.22
N GLN A 313 -5.08 25.20 -1.10
CA GLN A 313 -3.77 24.66 -1.40
C GLN A 313 -3.93 23.25 -2.00
N LYS A 314 -3.00 22.86 -2.87
CA LYS A 314 -2.98 21.51 -3.44
C LYS A 314 -2.55 20.49 -2.39
N THR A 315 -3.20 19.32 -2.43
CA THR A 315 -2.91 18.21 -1.49
C THR A 315 -1.45 17.80 -1.54
N GLU A 316 -0.89 17.57 -2.73
CA GLU A 316 0.51 17.17 -2.90
C GLU A 316 1.52 18.13 -2.25
N VAL A 317 1.18 19.43 -2.18
CA VAL A 317 2.02 20.43 -1.50
C VAL A 317 1.96 20.28 0.01
N LEU A 318 0.77 20.06 0.57
CA LEU A 318 0.60 19.88 2.02
C LEU A 318 1.22 18.55 2.51
N PHE A 319 1.17 17.51 1.67
CA PHE A 319 1.82 16.23 1.98
C PHE A 319 3.33 16.36 2.15
N ILE A 320 4.00 17.26 1.43
CA ILE A 320 5.44 17.50 1.62
C ILE A 320 5.74 17.95 3.06
N GLU A 321 4.95 18.88 3.61
CA GLU A 321 5.10 19.33 4.99
C GLU A 321 4.68 18.25 6.00
N ARG A 322 3.60 17.49 5.72
CA ARG A 322 3.21 16.34 6.55
C ARG A 322 4.30 15.29 6.63
N ILE A 323 4.95 14.97 5.52
CA ILE A 323 6.08 14.04 5.48
C ILE A 323 7.24 14.56 6.32
N GLN A 324 7.55 15.86 6.22
CA GLN A 324 8.57 16.50 7.05
C GLN A 324 8.27 16.35 8.54
N THR A 325 7.03 16.55 8.94
CA THR A 325 6.58 16.43 10.33
C THR A 325 6.68 14.99 10.84
N PHE A 326 6.29 14.02 10.04
CA PHE A 326 6.29 12.60 10.40
C PHE A 326 7.67 11.96 10.45
N LEU A 327 8.61 12.40 9.63
CA LEU A 327 9.97 11.88 9.64
C LEU A 327 10.70 12.28 10.91
N LYS A 328 11.43 11.34 11.51
CA LYS A 328 12.45 11.64 12.49
C LYS A 328 13.63 12.38 11.84
N GLU A 329 14.52 12.98 12.62
CA GLU A 329 15.80 13.50 12.11
C GLU A 329 16.56 12.39 11.38
N ASP A 330 17.22 12.72 10.27
CA ASP A 330 17.85 11.77 9.34
C ASP A 330 16.88 10.74 8.70
N GLY A 331 15.59 10.81 8.99
CA GLY A 331 14.57 10.01 8.32
C GLY A 331 14.52 10.34 6.82
N ARG A 332 14.16 9.36 6.01
CA ARG A 332 14.23 9.43 4.55
C ARG A 332 12.84 9.32 3.94
N ALA A 333 12.65 9.90 2.76
CA ALA A 333 11.42 9.67 2.01
C ALA A 333 11.67 9.53 0.51
N ALA A 334 10.85 8.71 -0.14
CA ALA A 334 10.62 8.69 -1.57
C ALA A 334 9.19 9.20 -1.83
N ILE A 335 9.08 10.31 -2.52
CA ILE A 335 7.81 11.01 -2.73
C ILE A 335 7.59 11.14 -4.23
N VAL A 336 6.48 10.58 -4.72
CA VAL A 336 6.05 10.79 -6.10
C VAL A 336 5.33 12.14 -6.16
N LEU A 337 5.76 13.02 -7.06
CA LEU A 337 5.20 14.36 -7.20
C LEU A 337 4.94 14.69 -8.68
N PRO A 338 3.88 15.45 -8.99
CA PRO A 338 3.70 15.97 -10.33
C PRO A 338 4.83 16.96 -10.66
N ASP A 339 5.36 16.91 -11.88
CA ASP A 339 6.47 17.78 -12.33
C ASP A 339 6.19 19.26 -12.12
N GLY A 340 4.92 19.67 -12.13
CA GLY A 340 4.54 21.05 -11.84
C GLY A 340 5.01 21.57 -10.49
N VAL A 341 5.19 20.72 -9.48
CA VAL A 341 5.77 21.12 -8.17
C VAL A 341 7.22 21.51 -8.33
N LEU A 342 7.96 20.79 -9.19
CA LEU A 342 9.40 20.99 -9.38
C LEU A 342 9.73 22.08 -10.41
N THR A 343 8.80 22.39 -11.34
CA THR A 343 9.09 23.25 -12.50
C THR A 343 8.32 24.57 -12.53
N ASN A 344 7.13 24.64 -11.90
CA ASN A 344 6.30 25.84 -11.97
C ASN A 344 6.89 26.95 -11.11
N SER A 345 7.13 28.13 -11.70
CA SER A 345 7.69 29.30 -11.01
C SER A 345 6.82 29.78 -9.83
N SER A 346 5.49 29.63 -9.91
CA SER A 346 4.59 30.00 -8.82
C SER A 346 4.70 29.11 -7.57
N LEU A 347 5.38 27.96 -7.68
CA LEU A 347 5.64 27.02 -6.58
C LEU A 347 7.10 27.08 -6.08
N GLN A 348 7.82 28.17 -6.35
CA GLN A 348 9.19 28.33 -5.84
C GLN A 348 9.25 28.17 -4.33
N TYR A 349 8.33 28.75 -3.58
CA TYR A 349 8.26 28.64 -2.12
C TYR A 349 8.13 27.18 -1.61
N VAL A 350 7.61 26.26 -2.43
CA VAL A 350 7.56 24.83 -2.08
C VAL A 350 8.93 24.19 -2.24
N ARG A 351 9.66 24.55 -3.30
CA ARG A 351 11.04 24.08 -3.52
C ARG A 351 11.99 24.63 -2.45
N ASP A 352 11.81 25.91 -2.09
CA ASP A 352 12.57 26.51 -0.99
C ASP A 352 12.31 25.75 0.33
N PHE A 353 11.03 25.45 0.64
CA PHE A 353 10.68 24.62 1.81
C PHE A 353 11.35 23.24 1.76
N ILE A 354 11.37 22.57 0.58
CA ILE A 354 12.03 21.27 0.42
C ILE A 354 13.52 21.40 0.74
N LEU A 355 14.23 22.38 0.17
CA LEU A 355 15.67 22.54 0.36
C LEU A 355 16.04 22.96 1.78
N ASP A 356 15.19 23.76 2.42
CA ASP A 356 15.42 24.20 3.83
C ASP A 356 15.24 23.04 4.82
N ASN A 357 14.31 22.14 4.58
CA ASN A 357 13.93 21.07 5.53
C ASN A 357 14.52 19.71 5.18
N PHE A 358 14.94 19.51 3.94
CA PHE A 358 15.46 18.24 3.46
C PHE A 358 16.78 18.42 2.70
N GLN A 359 17.65 17.44 2.83
CA GLN A 359 18.69 17.18 1.84
C GLN A 359 18.08 16.40 0.68
N LEU A 360 18.20 16.93 -0.53
CA LEU A 360 17.76 16.26 -1.73
C LEU A 360 18.82 15.24 -2.17
N LEU A 361 18.48 13.97 -2.09
CA LEU A 361 19.40 12.85 -2.40
C LEU A 361 19.38 12.52 -3.90
N ALA A 362 18.18 12.47 -4.48
CA ALA A 362 17.98 12.19 -5.90
C ALA A 362 16.67 12.76 -6.42
N VAL A 363 16.64 13.03 -7.73
CA VAL A 363 15.44 13.34 -8.50
C VAL A 363 15.41 12.42 -9.71
N VAL A 364 14.32 11.66 -9.86
CA VAL A 364 14.13 10.76 -11.00
C VAL A 364 12.87 11.16 -11.76
N SER A 365 13.04 11.69 -12.96
CA SER A 365 11.95 12.10 -13.83
C SER A 365 11.37 10.88 -14.55
N LEU A 366 10.13 10.51 -14.26
CA LEU A 366 9.45 9.37 -14.90
C LEU A 366 8.99 9.74 -16.33
N PRO A 367 8.85 8.80 -17.26
CA PRO A 367 8.31 9.09 -18.58
C PRO A 367 6.87 9.64 -18.49
N GLN A 368 6.45 10.45 -19.49
CA GLN A 368 5.11 11.01 -19.56
C GLN A 368 4.00 9.95 -19.48
N THR A 369 4.31 8.74 -19.92
CA THR A 369 3.39 7.60 -19.99
C THR A 369 3.30 6.79 -18.69
N ALA A 370 4.11 7.12 -17.68
CA ALA A 370 4.23 6.34 -16.45
C ALA A 370 2.89 6.03 -15.75
N PHE A 371 1.95 6.97 -15.78
CA PHE A 371 0.63 6.82 -15.20
C PHE A 371 -0.51 6.75 -16.23
N ALA A 372 -0.20 6.82 -17.54
CA ALA A 372 -1.20 6.89 -18.61
C ALA A 372 -2.08 5.63 -18.65
N HIS A 373 -1.49 4.45 -18.48
CA HIS A 373 -2.22 3.17 -18.45
C HIS A 373 -3.23 3.10 -17.29
N PHE A 374 -3.00 3.87 -16.23
CA PHE A 374 -3.85 3.97 -15.04
C PHE A 374 -4.80 5.18 -15.09
N GLY A 375 -4.89 5.86 -16.26
CA GLY A 375 -5.83 6.95 -16.51
C GLY A 375 -5.31 8.35 -16.16
N ALA A 376 -4.09 8.49 -15.64
CA ALA A 376 -3.50 9.79 -15.33
C ALA A 376 -2.55 10.26 -16.42
N GLY A 377 -2.87 11.40 -17.06
CA GLY A 377 -2.02 12.05 -18.04
C GLY A 377 -0.96 12.99 -17.45
N VAL A 378 -0.69 12.91 -16.15
CA VAL A 378 0.20 13.82 -15.45
C VAL A 378 1.63 13.30 -15.50
N LYS A 379 2.57 14.13 -15.95
CA LYS A 379 4.01 13.90 -15.85
C LYS A 379 4.41 14.01 -14.39
N ALA A 380 5.13 13.02 -13.88
CA ALA A 380 5.57 12.95 -12.49
C ALA A 380 7.06 12.62 -12.36
N SER A 381 7.63 13.03 -11.25
CA SER A 381 8.98 12.67 -10.81
C SER A 381 8.94 12.07 -9.42
N ILE A 382 9.98 11.32 -9.06
CA ILE A 382 10.19 10.87 -7.68
C ILE A 382 11.34 11.67 -7.10
N ILE A 383 11.11 12.32 -5.97
CA ILE A 383 12.18 12.91 -5.18
C ILE A 383 12.54 11.98 -4.02
N PHE A 384 13.82 11.85 -3.79
CA PHE A 384 14.39 11.09 -2.69
C PHE A 384 15.08 12.07 -1.75
N VAL A 385 14.63 12.11 -0.50
CA VAL A 385 15.04 13.14 0.45
C VAL A 385 15.42 12.53 1.80
N ARG A 386 16.28 13.24 2.55
CA ARG A 386 16.57 13.00 3.96
C ARG A 386 16.17 14.24 4.76
N LYS A 387 15.40 14.06 5.83
CA LYS A 387 15.07 15.17 6.74
C LYS A 387 16.35 15.70 7.40
N ARG A 388 16.56 17.02 7.33
CA ARG A 388 17.68 17.68 8.00
C ARG A 388 17.52 17.58 9.51
N ARG A 389 18.65 17.55 10.20
CA ARG A 389 18.67 17.69 11.66
C ARG A 389 18.33 19.12 12.06
N GLU A 390 17.91 19.31 13.28
CA GLU A 390 17.73 20.66 13.83
C GLU A 390 19.03 21.47 13.67
N LYS A 391 18.93 22.68 13.11
CA LYS A 391 20.06 23.59 12.82
C LYS A 391 21.03 23.13 11.72
N GLU A 392 20.75 22.02 11.01
CA GLU A 392 21.52 21.66 9.81
C GLU A 392 21.19 22.64 8.67
N ILE A 393 22.19 23.29 8.13
CA ILE A 393 22.05 24.25 7.03
C ILE A 393 22.36 23.54 5.71
N ALA A 394 21.58 23.83 4.65
CA ALA A 394 21.86 23.36 3.30
C ALA A 394 23.26 23.84 2.85
N SER A 395 24.04 22.93 2.27
CA SER A 395 25.32 23.27 1.65
C SER A 395 25.15 23.37 0.14
N GLU A 396 25.84 24.33 -0.49
CA GLU A 396 25.90 24.45 -1.95
C GLU A 396 26.62 23.26 -2.61
N ASP A 397 27.42 22.51 -1.85
CA ASP A 397 28.16 21.35 -2.32
C ASP A 397 27.40 20.02 -2.18
N GLU A 398 26.11 20.04 -1.82
CA GLU A 398 25.31 18.83 -1.75
C GLU A 398 25.11 18.21 -3.14
N ALA A 399 25.73 17.06 -3.37
CA ALA A 399 25.58 16.30 -4.61
C ALA A 399 24.19 15.69 -4.72
N ILE A 400 23.51 15.92 -5.84
CA ILE A 400 22.17 15.41 -6.13
C ILE A 400 22.25 14.46 -7.34
N PHE A 401 21.79 13.23 -7.16
CA PHE A 401 21.67 12.29 -8.27
C PHE A 401 20.46 12.62 -9.13
N MET A 402 20.64 12.71 -10.44
CA MET A 402 19.53 12.98 -11.36
C MET A 402 19.47 11.93 -12.46
N ALA A 403 18.25 11.42 -12.75
CA ALA A 403 18.03 10.46 -13.82
C ALA A 403 16.67 10.70 -14.51
N ALA A 404 16.56 10.30 -15.77
CA ALA A 404 15.35 10.39 -16.55
C ALA A 404 15.20 9.14 -17.45
N PRO A 405 14.81 7.98 -16.88
CA PRO A 405 14.58 6.77 -17.67
C PRO A 405 13.42 6.99 -18.64
N GLU A 406 13.56 6.51 -19.86
CA GLU A 406 12.50 6.59 -20.89
C GLU A 406 11.55 5.39 -20.83
N LEU A 407 12.06 4.23 -20.38
CA LEU A 407 11.34 2.96 -20.31
C LEU A 407 11.34 2.42 -18.88
N ILE A 408 10.17 2.09 -18.37
CA ILE A 408 9.95 1.67 -16.97
C ILE A 408 9.24 0.32 -16.84
N GLY A 409 9.39 -0.56 -17.83
CA GLY A 409 8.84 -1.91 -17.82
C GLY A 409 7.48 -2.06 -18.50
N PHE A 410 6.79 -0.97 -18.83
CA PHE A 410 5.52 -0.98 -19.57
C PHE A 410 5.33 0.32 -20.38
N ASP A 411 4.56 0.22 -21.46
CA ASP A 411 4.16 1.36 -22.28
C ASP A 411 2.83 1.99 -21.83
N ALA A 412 2.38 3.04 -22.54
CA ALA A 412 1.10 3.72 -22.25
C ALA A 412 -0.13 2.81 -22.32
N THR A 413 -0.03 1.65 -22.99
CA THR A 413 -1.11 0.66 -23.13
C THR A 413 -1.01 -0.46 -22.10
N GLY A 414 0.07 -0.49 -21.30
CA GLY A 414 0.35 -1.53 -20.30
C GLY A 414 1.04 -2.77 -20.87
N ARG A 415 1.60 -2.69 -22.09
CA ARG A 415 2.41 -3.77 -22.65
C ARG A 415 3.81 -3.75 -22.06
N GLU A 416 4.36 -4.93 -21.82
CA GLU A 416 5.72 -5.06 -21.31
C GLU A 416 6.74 -4.50 -22.32
N VAL A 417 7.64 -3.67 -21.82
CA VAL A 417 8.80 -3.11 -22.52
C VAL A 417 10.03 -3.21 -21.62
N GLU A 418 11.19 -2.80 -22.13
CA GLU A 418 12.41 -2.71 -21.32
C GLU A 418 12.18 -1.89 -20.04
N ASN A 419 12.84 -2.30 -18.95
CA ASN A 419 12.80 -1.60 -17.68
C ASN A 419 14.20 -1.07 -17.32
N GLN A 420 14.39 0.24 -17.41
CA GLN A 420 15.64 0.92 -17.11
C GLN A 420 15.79 1.28 -15.61
N LEU A 421 14.74 1.14 -14.80
CA LEU A 421 14.78 1.49 -13.39
C LEU A 421 15.84 0.71 -12.58
N PRO A 422 16.06 -0.61 -12.81
CA PRO A 422 17.14 -1.34 -12.13
C PRO A 422 18.54 -0.75 -12.41
N GLU A 423 18.77 -0.25 -13.61
CA GLU A 423 20.02 0.41 -13.97
C GLU A 423 20.17 1.73 -13.22
N VAL A 424 19.11 2.53 -13.09
CA VAL A 424 19.12 3.76 -12.29
C VAL A 424 19.45 3.46 -10.83
N VAL A 425 18.90 2.37 -10.24
CA VAL A 425 19.26 1.93 -8.88
C VAL A 425 20.75 1.61 -8.77
N ARG A 426 21.31 0.89 -9.77
CA ARG A 426 22.75 0.55 -9.79
C ARG A 426 23.63 1.79 -9.83
N GLN A 427 23.29 2.75 -10.69
CA GLN A 427 23.99 4.03 -10.81
C GLN A 427 23.89 4.87 -9.53
N TYR A 428 22.73 4.95 -8.91
CA TYR A 428 22.55 5.65 -7.65
C TYR A 428 23.39 5.04 -6.51
N ARG A 429 23.46 3.71 -6.43
CA ARG A 429 24.33 3.04 -5.46
C ARG A 429 25.82 3.34 -5.70
N ALA A 430 26.26 3.45 -6.93
CA ALA A 430 27.62 3.87 -7.28
C ALA A 430 27.83 5.35 -6.90
N PHE A 431 26.91 6.24 -7.26
CA PHE A 431 26.91 7.66 -6.88
C PHE A 431 27.02 7.87 -5.36
N LYS A 432 26.28 7.10 -4.56
CA LYS A 432 26.37 7.17 -3.09
C LYS A 432 27.74 6.82 -2.53
N LYS A 433 28.50 5.98 -3.23
CA LYS A 433 29.87 5.60 -2.82
C LYS A 433 30.90 6.63 -3.23
N ASP A 434 30.78 7.13 -4.45
CA ASP A 434 31.65 8.16 -5.00
C ASP A 434 30.85 8.96 -6.05
N PRO A 435 30.45 10.20 -5.75
CA PRO A 435 29.71 11.03 -6.69
C PRO A 435 30.61 11.64 -7.78
N THR A 436 31.92 11.66 -7.61
CA THR A 436 32.89 12.34 -8.50
C THR A 436 32.75 11.96 -9.97
N PRO A 437 32.58 10.66 -10.35
CA PRO A 437 32.45 10.26 -11.76
C PRO A 437 31.16 10.75 -12.43
N PHE A 438 30.19 11.25 -11.65
CA PHE A 438 28.89 11.70 -12.14
C PHE A 438 28.81 13.22 -12.34
N PHE A 439 29.82 13.96 -11.95
CA PHE A 439 29.93 15.38 -12.28
C PHE A 439 30.48 15.52 -13.72
N VAL A 440 29.68 16.14 -14.58
CA VAL A 440 30.02 16.42 -15.99
C VAL A 440 30.41 17.89 -16.13
#